data_8310ab90c6c227f945250ef0493e9189
#
_entry.id   8310ab90c6c227f945250ef0493e9189
#
_cell.length_a   1.000
_cell.length_b   1.000
_cell.length_c   1.000
_cell.angle_alpha   90.00
_cell.angle_beta   90.00
_cell.angle_gamma   90.00
#
_symmetry.space_group_name_H-M   'P 1'
#
loop_
_entity.id
_entity.type
_entity.pdbx_description
1 polymer ?
#
loop_
_entity_poly.entity_id
_entity_poly.type
_entity_poly.pdbx_seq_one_letter_code
_entity_poly.pdbx_strand_id
1 'polypeptide(L)'
;MNRNLFTLAMTLGTLLAAPVRAEEIGSVSTVFKMLGPNDKIVIEAFDDPKVEGVTCYLSRAKRGGIKGGLGVATDTSDASIACRQVGPIKLKTPFQDGEVVFQKDTSVLFKTMQVVRFHDKKRDVLIYLVYSDKLVDGSPKNSVTAVPIKSTGP
;
A
#
# COMPACT_ATOMS: atom_id res chain seq x y z
N MET A 1 21.80 51.18 -29.03
CA MET A 1 21.60 49.77 -29.45
C MET A 1 21.37 48.94 -28.21
N ASN A 2 20.10 48.81 -27.76
CA ASN A 2 19.73 48.09 -26.53
C ASN A 2 19.32 46.70 -26.88
N ARG A 3 20.08 45.72 -26.41
CA ARG A 3 19.72 44.28 -26.51
C ARG A 3 19.10 43.83 -25.18
N ASN A 4 17.76 43.79 -25.16
CA ASN A 4 17.02 43.20 -24.05
C ASN A 4 17.17 41.67 -24.08
N LEU A 5 17.87 41.10 -23.09
CA LEU A 5 17.94 39.69 -22.83
C LEU A 5 16.69 39.30 -21.99
N PHE A 6 15.69 38.72 -22.63
CA PHE A 6 14.57 38.06 -21.93
C PHE A 6 15.04 36.69 -21.41
N THR A 7 15.28 36.61 -20.11
CA THR A 7 15.56 35.32 -19.45
C THR A 7 14.22 34.67 -19.14
N LEU A 8 13.86 33.64 -19.93
CA LEU A 8 12.67 32.78 -19.70
C LEU A 8 12.99 31.81 -18.55
N ALA A 9 12.52 32.09 -17.35
CA ALA A 9 12.62 31.19 -16.20
C ALA A 9 11.58 30.04 -16.36
N MET A 10 12.05 28.87 -16.75
CA MET A 10 11.26 27.66 -16.88
C MET A 10 11.10 27.04 -15.49
N THR A 11 9.98 27.32 -14.79
CA THR A 11 9.62 26.69 -13.52
C THR A 11 9.17 25.25 -13.79
N LEU A 12 10.06 24.31 -13.53
CA LEU A 12 9.78 22.88 -13.56
C LEU A 12 8.95 22.53 -12.31
N GLY A 13 7.62 22.51 -12.45
CA GLY A 13 6.69 22.10 -11.39
C GLY A 13 6.80 20.60 -11.17
N THR A 14 7.48 20.17 -10.12
CA THR A 14 7.45 18.79 -9.63
C THR A 14 6.08 18.50 -9.04
N LEU A 15 5.23 17.72 -9.75
CA LEU A 15 4.03 17.12 -9.17
C LEU A 15 4.48 16.10 -8.11
N LEU A 16 4.46 16.50 -6.86
CA LEU A 16 4.59 15.59 -5.72
C LEU A 16 3.31 14.76 -5.64
N ALA A 17 3.37 13.49 -6.05
CA ALA A 17 2.29 12.54 -5.81
C ALA A 17 2.10 12.40 -4.30
N ALA A 18 0.91 12.72 -3.80
CA ALA A 18 0.58 12.53 -2.39
C ALA A 18 0.67 11.03 -2.04
N PRO A 19 1.23 10.67 -0.87
CA PRO A 19 1.29 9.28 -0.45
C PRO A 19 -0.14 8.72 -0.29
N VAL A 20 -0.39 7.54 -0.86
CA VAL A 20 -1.65 6.83 -0.67
C VAL A 20 -1.76 6.45 0.80
N ARG A 21 -2.80 6.95 1.46
CA ARG A 21 -3.11 6.62 2.86
C ARG A 21 -4.15 5.52 2.91
N ALA A 22 -3.90 4.52 3.76
CA ALA A 22 -4.92 3.53 4.08
C ALA A 22 -5.79 4.04 5.24
N GLU A 23 -7.09 3.74 5.16
CA GLU A 23 -8.08 3.98 6.20
C GLU A 23 -8.23 2.73 7.07
N GLU A 24 -8.18 2.86 8.41
CA GLU A 24 -8.47 1.74 9.33
C GLU A 24 -9.99 1.52 9.35
N ILE A 25 -10.43 0.39 8.79
CA ILE A 25 -11.85 -0.02 8.73
C ILE A 25 -12.29 -0.62 10.06
N GLY A 26 -11.39 -1.32 10.74
CA GLY A 26 -11.67 -1.94 12.03
C GLY A 26 -10.52 -2.73 12.59
N SER A 27 -10.68 -3.20 13.82
CA SER A 27 -9.66 -4.02 14.48
C SER A 27 -10.25 -4.97 15.52
N VAL A 28 -9.51 -6.05 15.80
CA VAL A 28 -9.84 -7.02 16.85
C VAL A 28 -8.65 -7.14 17.79
N SER A 29 -8.89 -6.95 19.10
CA SER A 29 -7.87 -7.17 20.13
C SER A 29 -7.56 -8.66 20.25
N THR A 30 -6.27 -9.00 20.33
CA THR A 30 -5.79 -10.40 20.39
C THR A 30 -5.12 -10.74 21.69
N VAL A 31 -4.30 -9.84 22.24
CA VAL A 31 -3.59 -10.06 23.50
C VAL A 31 -3.80 -8.86 24.43
N PHE A 32 -4.30 -9.13 25.63
CA PHE A 32 -4.44 -8.11 26.67
C PHE A 32 -3.07 -7.66 27.19
N LYS A 33 -2.89 -6.36 27.36
CA LYS A 33 -1.72 -5.74 27.97
C LYS A 33 -2.14 -4.97 29.23
N MET A 34 -1.44 -5.17 30.35
CA MET A 34 -1.73 -4.43 31.58
C MET A 34 -1.43 -2.93 31.47
N LEU A 35 -0.47 -2.57 30.62
CA LEU A 35 -0.06 -1.17 30.38
C LEU A 35 -0.01 -0.89 28.88
N GLY A 36 -0.72 0.16 28.46
CA GLY A 36 -0.83 0.56 27.05
C GLY A 36 -1.93 -0.19 26.29
N PRO A 37 -2.06 0.07 24.98
CA PRO A 37 -3.06 -0.59 24.13
C PRO A 37 -2.79 -2.09 24.00
N ASN A 38 -3.84 -2.87 23.74
CA ASN A 38 -3.74 -4.31 23.46
C ASN A 38 -3.05 -4.59 22.12
N ASP A 39 -2.48 -5.80 21.97
CA ASP A 39 -2.14 -6.30 20.64
C ASP A 39 -3.45 -6.50 19.87
N LYS A 40 -3.44 -6.17 18.57
CA LYS A 40 -4.64 -6.26 17.74
C LYS A 40 -4.31 -6.67 16.29
N ILE A 41 -5.30 -7.22 15.61
CA ILE A 41 -5.31 -7.30 14.16
C ILE A 41 -6.10 -6.11 13.65
N VAL A 42 -5.53 -5.34 12.72
CA VAL A 42 -6.19 -4.21 12.07
C VAL A 42 -6.53 -4.57 10.63
N ILE A 43 -7.65 -4.03 10.14
CA ILE A 43 -8.05 -4.08 8.73
C ILE A 43 -7.96 -2.64 8.21
N GLU A 44 -7.19 -2.46 7.16
CA GLU A 44 -6.99 -1.17 6.50
C GLU A 44 -7.43 -1.29 5.05
N ALA A 45 -8.09 -0.26 4.50
CA ALA A 45 -8.45 -0.17 3.09
C ALA A 45 -7.69 0.94 2.40
N PHE A 46 -7.33 0.74 1.14
CA PHE A 46 -6.78 1.76 0.26
C PHE A 46 -7.22 1.52 -1.19
N ASP A 47 -7.38 2.61 -1.93
CA ASP A 47 -7.68 2.54 -3.36
C ASP A 47 -6.40 2.56 -4.19
N ASP A 48 -6.44 1.89 -5.35
CA ASP A 48 -5.32 1.96 -6.30
C ASP A 48 -5.24 3.38 -6.89
N PRO A 49 -4.10 4.08 -6.77
CA PRO A 49 -3.98 5.47 -7.22
C PRO A 49 -4.12 5.63 -8.74
N LYS A 50 -3.84 4.59 -9.52
CA LYS A 50 -3.88 4.61 -10.99
C LYS A 50 -5.00 3.80 -11.61
N VAL A 51 -5.75 3.05 -10.79
CA VAL A 51 -6.86 2.21 -11.25
C VAL A 51 -8.11 2.55 -10.46
N GLU A 52 -9.06 3.21 -11.10
CA GLU A 52 -10.36 3.47 -10.49
C GLU A 52 -11.18 2.19 -10.41
N GLY A 53 -12.01 2.07 -9.38
CA GLY A 53 -12.91 0.93 -9.17
C GLY A 53 -12.26 -0.29 -8.53
N VAL A 54 -11.03 -0.17 -8.00
CA VAL A 54 -10.35 -1.22 -7.23
C VAL A 54 -9.99 -0.70 -5.84
N THR A 55 -10.47 -1.41 -4.81
CA THR A 55 -10.08 -1.20 -3.40
C THR A 55 -9.40 -2.44 -2.87
N CYS A 56 -8.30 -2.25 -2.18
CA CYS A 56 -7.55 -3.31 -1.51
C CYS A 56 -7.77 -3.24 0.00
N TYR A 57 -8.06 -4.38 0.61
CA TYR A 57 -8.17 -4.56 2.05
C TYR A 57 -6.96 -5.32 2.55
N LEU A 58 -6.29 -4.77 3.56
CA LEU A 58 -5.08 -5.30 4.14
C LEU A 58 -5.31 -5.64 5.61
N SER A 59 -5.05 -6.87 6.02
CA SER A 59 -5.04 -7.24 7.43
C SER A 59 -3.62 -7.48 7.91
N ARG A 60 -3.29 -6.96 9.10
CA ARG A 60 -1.99 -7.13 9.73
C ARG A 60 -2.07 -7.06 11.24
N ALA A 61 -1.15 -7.73 11.93
CA ALA A 61 -1.01 -7.61 13.37
C ALA A 61 -0.29 -6.30 13.73
N LYS A 62 -0.79 -5.64 14.76
CA LYS A 62 -0.21 -4.45 15.37
C LYS A 62 0.05 -4.71 16.86
N ARG A 63 1.30 -4.57 17.28
CA ARG A 63 1.69 -4.73 18.69
C ARG A 63 1.26 -3.54 19.52
N GLY A 64 0.72 -3.85 20.68
CA GLY A 64 0.33 -2.90 21.71
C GLY A 64 1.40 -2.74 22.81
N GLY A 65 0.93 -2.44 24.02
CA GLY A 65 1.77 -2.12 25.18
C GLY A 65 2.41 -0.74 25.07
N ILE A 66 3.28 -0.40 26.02
CA ILE A 66 3.95 0.91 26.06
C ILE A 66 4.79 1.13 24.79
N LYS A 67 5.55 0.14 24.34
CA LYS A 67 6.37 0.23 23.14
C LYS A 67 5.52 0.39 21.87
N GLY A 68 4.35 -0.27 21.79
CA GLY A 68 3.42 -0.11 20.67
C GLY A 68 2.76 1.27 20.65
N GLY A 69 2.37 1.78 21.83
CA GLY A 69 1.81 3.12 21.99
C GLY A 69 2.80 4.23 21.60
N LEU A 70 4.10 4.02 21.82
CA LEU A 70 5.17 4.94 21.41
C LEU A 70 5.65 4.74 19.96
N GLY A 71 5.07 3.76 19.22
CA GLY A 71 5.46 3.47 17.84
C GLY A 71 6.83 2.80 17.68
N VAL A 72 7.46 2.35 18.77
CA VAL A 72 8.78 1.70 18.75
C VAL A 72 8.71 0.16 18.78
N ALA A 73 7.51 -0.41 18.87
CA ALA A 73 7.34 -1.85 18.72
C ALA A 73 7.48 -2.27 17.26
N THR A 74 8.19 -3.37 17.03
CA THR A 74 8.24 -3.98 15.69
C THR A 74 6.96 -4.78 15.48
N ASP A 75 6.11 -4.35 14.54
CA ASP A 75 4.96 -5.15 14.10
C ASP A 75 5.43 -6.41 13.37
N THR A 76 4.61 -7.45 13.37
CA THR A 76 4.90 -8.65 12.59
C THR A 76 4.87 -8.31 11.10
N SER A 77 5.75 -8.94 10.32
CA SER A 77 5.80 -8.76 8.86
C SER A 77 4.69 -9.50 8.11
N ASP A 78 3.79 -10.19 8.84
CA ASP A 78 2.69 -10.94 8.26
C ASP A 78 1.55 -9.98 7.90
N ALA A 79 1.22 -9.95 6.62
CA ALA A 79 0.09 -9.23 6.09
C ALA A 79 -0.66 -10.10 5.08
N SER A 80 -1.98 -9.99 5.06
CA SER A 80 -2.83 -10.60 4.04
C SER A 80 -3.54 -9.50 3.25
N ILE A 81 -3.69 -9.70 1.94
CA ILE A 81 -4.32 -8.73 1.05
C ILE A 81 -5.49 -9.35 0.30
N ALA A 82 -6.56 -8.59 0.14
CA ALA A 82 -7.70 -8.91 -0.72
C ALA A 82 -8.12 -7.65 -1.47
N CYS A 83 -7.87 -7.59 -2.78
CA CYS A 83 -8.37 -6.50 -3.62
C CYS A 83 -9.67 -6.92 -4.29
N ARG A 84 -10.60 -5.96 -4.43
CA ARG A 84 -11.92 -6.19 -5.00
C ARG A 84 -12.28 -5.06 -5.96
N GLN A 85 -13.02 -5.45 -6.98
CA GLN A 85 -13.71 -4.48 -7.80
C GLN A 85 -14.87 -3.89 -6.99
N VAL A 86 -14.87 -2.58 -6.82
CA VAL A 86 -15.92 -1.81 -6.11
C VAL A 86 -16.68 -0.86 -7.03
N GLY A 87 -16.30 -0.83 -8.31
CA GLY A 87 -16.92 -0.02 -9.35
C GLY A 87 -16.38 -0.38 -10.72
N PRO A 88 -16.80 0.31 -11.78
CA PRO A 88 -16.21 0.12 -13.13
C PRO A 88 -14.71 0.38 -13.09
N ILE A 89 -13.92 -0.59 -13.61
CA ILE A 89 -12.46 -0.44 -13.65
C ILE A 89 -12.08 0.50 -14.79
N LYS A 90 -11.31 1.55 -14.44
CA LYS A 90 -10.72 2.48 -15.41
C LYS A 90 -9.24 2.69 -15.10
N LEU A 91 -8.40 2.47 -16.07
CA LEU A 91 -6.97 2.78 -15.99
C LEU A 91 -6.79 4.29 -16.19
N LYS A 92 -6.47 5.02 -15.12
CA LYS A 92 -6.30 6.49 -15.14
C LYS A 92 -5.05 6.90 -15.90
N THR A 93 -3.96 6.17 -15.69
CA THR A 93 -2.66 6.43 -16.30
C THR A 93 -1.95 5.13 -16.61
N PRO A 94 -1.06 5.09 -17.61
CA PRO A 94 -0.18 3.96 -17.82
C PRO A 94 0.63 3.64 -16.55
N PHE A 95 0.86 2.38 -16.28
CA PHE A 95 1.69 1.92 -15.19
C PHE A 95 2.64 0.80 -15.64
N GLN A 96 3.66 0.55 -14.84
CA GLN A 96 4.61 -0.55 -15.05
C GLN A 96 4.32 -1.71 -14.09
N ASP A 97 4.66 -2.92 -14.52
CA ASP A 97 4.59 -4.09 -13.65
C ASP A 97 5.58 -3.94 -12.48
N GLY A 98 5.15 -4.30 -11.27
CA GLY A 98 5.92 -4.13 -10.06
C GLY A 98 5.88 -2.71 -9.45
N GLU A 99 5.05 -1.82 -10.00
CA GLU A 99 4.89 -0.48 -9.45
C GLU A 99 4.25 -0.52 -8.06
N VAL A 100 4.85 0.21 -7.11
CA VAL A 100 4.33 0.33 -5.74
C VAL A 100 3.06 1.16 -5.73
N VAL A 101 1.96 0.58 -5.28
CA VAL A 101 0.65 1.24 -5.15
C VAL A 101 0.34 1.66 -3.72
N PHE A 102 0.97 1.01 -2.74
CA PHE A 102 0.87 1.33 -1.32
C PHE A 102 2.13 0.93 -0.57
N GLN A 103 2.54 1.75 0.39
CA GLN A 103 3.70 1.49 1.24
C GLN A 103 3.43 1.94 2.66
N LYS A 104 3.91 1.17 3.64
CA LYS A 104 3.82 1.49 5.05
C LYS A 104 5.04 1.01 5.82
N ASP A 105 5.62 1.89 6.63
CA ASP A 105 6.66 1.52 7.57
C ASP A 105 6.05 0.77 8.75
N THR A 106 6.55 -0.43 9.02
CA THR A 106 6.06 -1.32 10.08
C THR A 106 7.01 -1.39 11.28
N SER A 107 8.18 -0.77 11.20
CA SER A 107 9.08 -0.57 12.34
C SER A 107 9.94 0.68 12.16
N VAL A 108 10.39 1.26 13.29
CA VAL A 108 11.30 2.41 13.30
C VAL A 108 12.68 2.04 12.73
N LEU A 109 13.02 0.77 12.66
CA LEU A 109 14.34 0.28 12.33
C LEU A 109 14.32 -0.78 11.20
N PHE A 110 13.84 -0.48 9.98
CA PHE A 110 14.15 -1.33 8.80
C PHE A 110 13.11 -2.34 8.29
N LYS A 111 11.82 -2.15 8.54
CA LYS A 111 10.80 -2.97 7.88
C LYS A 111 9.77 -2.10 7.19
N THR A 112 9.71 -2.22 5.89
CA THR A 112 8.68 -1.60 5.06
C THR A 112 7.80 -2.69 4.46
N MET A 113 6.49 -2.52 4.59
CA MET A 113 5.51 -3.34 3.89
C MET A 113 5.09 -2.60 2.63
N GLN A 114 5.13 -3.29 1.50
CA GLN A 114 4.79 -2.75 0.19
C GLN A 114 3.71 -3.58 -0.48
N VAL A 115 2.85 -2.90 -1.24
CA VAL A 115 1.94 -3.54 -2.19
C VAL A 115 2.35 -3.08 -3.59
N VAL A 116 2.62 -4.04 -4.45
CA VAL A 116 2.96 -3.80 -5.86
C VAL A 116 1.88 -4.37 -6.77
N ARG A 117 1.72 -3.77 -7.95
CA ARG A 117 0.74 -4.18 -8.95
C ARG A 117 1.42 -4.69 -10.20
N PHE A 118 0.84 -5.74 -10.80
CA PHE A 118 1.19 -6.29 -12.10
C PHE A 118 -0.07 -6.41 -12.97
N HIS A 119 0.11 -6.48 -14.28
CA HIS A 119 -0.97 -6.75 -15.22
C HIS A 119 -0.72 -8.06 -15.98
N ASP A 120 -1.45 -9.12 -15.65
CA ASP A 120 -1.51 -10.32 -16.49
C ASP A 120 -2.31 -9.99 -17.76
N LYS A 121 -1.60 -9.50 -18.78
CA LYS A 121 -2.20 -9.11 -20.07
C LYS A 121 -2.88 -10.25 -20.79
N LYS A 122 -2.44 -11.50 -20.57
CA LYS A 122 -3.03 -12.69 -21.21
C LYS A 122 -4.44 -12.96 -20.69
N ARG A 123 -4.66 -12.72 -19.39
CA ARG A 123 -5.94 -13.00 -18.73
C ARG A 123 -6.75 -11.72 -18.44
N ASP A 124 -6.16 -10.55 -18.72
CA ASP A 124 -6.72 -9.24 -18.41
C ASP A 124 -7.08 -9.07 -16.93
N VAL A 125 -6.10 -9.40 -16.07
CA VAL A 125 -6.24 -9.43 -14.62
C VAL A 125 -5.16 -8.57 -13.97
N LEU A 126 -5.55 -7.72 -13.02
CA LEU A 126 -4.64 -7.02 -12.13
C LEU A 126 -4.24 -7.93 -10.99
N ILE A 127 -2.95 -8.05 -10.74
CA ILE A 127 -2.37 -8.82 -9.64
C ILE A 127 -1.78 -7.87 -8.62
N TYR A 128 -2.14 -8.01 -7.35
CA TYR A 128 -1.57 -7.23 -6.25
C TYR A 128 -0.82 -8.17 -5.31
N LEU A 129 0.44 -7.87 -5.06
CA LEU A 129 1.32 -8.61 -4.18
C LEU A 129 1.70 -7.71 -3.00
N VAL A 130 1.36 -8.12 -1.78
CA VAL A 130 1.90 -7.54 -0.55
C VAL A 130 3.12 -8.33 -0.10
N TYR A 131 4.19 -7.64 0.27
CA TYR A 131 5.37 -8.25 0.86
C TYR A 131 6.05 -7.28 1.83
N SER A 132 6.89 -7.80 2.70
CA SER A 132 7.70 -7.00 3.61
C SER A 132 9.16 -7.11 3.25
N ASP A 133 9.83 -5.97 3.09
CA ASP A 133 11.27 -5.93 2.97
C ASP A 133 11.91 -6.34 4.29
N LYS A 134 12.81 -7.31 4.24
CA LYS A 134 13.61 -7.75 5.36
C LYS A 134 15.08 -7.48 5.06
N LEU A 135 15.75 -6.79 5.96
CA LEU A 135 17.23 -6.63 5.91
C LEU A 135 17.99 -7.81 6.54
N VAL A 136 17.28 -8.88 6.94
CA VAL A 136 17.86 -10.05 7.63
C VAL A 136 17.50 -11.31 6.86
N ASP A 137 18.37 -12.32 6.88
CA ASP A 137 18.20 -13.61 6.20
C ASP A 137 16.82 -14.24 6.39
N GLY A 138 16.27 -14.77 5.32
CA GLY A 138 15.00 -15.49 5.28
C GLY A 138 14.07 -14.98 4.17
N SER A 139 13.05 -15.80 3.83
CA SER A 139 12.07 -15.45 2.82
C SER A 139 11.12 -14.36 3.31
N PRO A 140 10.83 -13.32 2.50
CA PRO A 140 9.84 -12.30 2.84
C PRO A 140 8.45 -12.94 2.98
N LYS A 141 7.72 -12.53 4.02
CA LYS A 141 6.29 -12.86 4.13
C LYS A 141 5.53 -12.12 3.03
N ASN A 142 4.66 -12.84 2.34
CA ASN A 142 3.92 -12.28 1.21
C ASN A 142 2.52 -12.89 1.08
N SER A 143 1.66 -12.16 0.36
CA SER A 143 0.32 -12.60 -0.02
C SER A 143 -0.07 -11.96 -1.35
N VAL A 144 -0.87 -12.65 -2.14
CA VAL A 144 -1.28 -12.19 -3.48
C VAL A 144 -2.79 -12.25 -3.64
N THR A 145 -3.34 -11.32 -4.41
CA THR A 145 -4.73 -11.28 -4.83
C THR A 145 -4.85 -10.84 -6.28
N ALA A 146 -5.97 -11.16 -6.93
CA ALA A 146 -6.21 -10.89 -8.34
C ALA A 146 -7.59 -10.25 -8.53
N VAL A 147 -7.67 -9.26 -9.44
CA VAL A 147 -8.91 -8.55 -9.80
C VAL A 147 -9.05 -8.55 -11.32
N PRO A 148 -10.03 -9.26 -11.91
CA PRO A 148 -10.31 -9.19 -13.34
C PRO A 148 -10.66 -7.76 -13.79
N ILE A 149 -10.09 -7.31 -14.91
CA ILE A 149 -10.39 -5.98 -15.47
C ILE A 149 -11.74 -6.01 -16.19
N LYS A 150 -12.02 -7.11 -16.92
CA LYS A 150 -13.33 -7.31 -17.52
C LYS A 150 -14.23 -8.03 -16.53
N SER A 151 -15.31 -7.37 -16.13
CA SER A 151 -16.40 -8.08 -15.47
C SER A 151 -16.91 -9.14 -16.45
N THR A 152 -16.64 -10.40 -16.17
CA THR A 152 -17.41 -11.51 -16.75
C THR A 152 -18.76 -11.47 -16.05
N GLY A 153 -19.62 -10.53 -16.49
CA GLY A 153 -21.03 -10.54 -16.10
C GLY A 153 -21.71 -11.82 -16.62
N PRO A 154 -22.78 -12.27 -15.96
CA PRO A 154 -23.52 -13.44 -16.38
C PRO A 154 -24.05 -13.30 -17.80
#